data_b2a00b92ec974c625c68c140a017b6bc
#
_entry.id   b2a00b92ec974c625c68c140a017b6bc
#
_cell.length_a   1.000
_cell.length_b   1.000
_cell.length_c   1.000
_cell.angle_alpha   90.00
_cell.angle_beta   90.00
_cell.angle_gamma   90.00
#
_symmetry.space_group_name_H-M   'P 1'
#
loop_
_entity.id
_entity.type
_entity.pdbx_description
1 polymer ?
#
loop_
_entity_poly.entity_id
_entity_poly.type
_entity_poly.pdbx_seq_one_letter_code
_entity_poly.pdbx_strand_id
1 'polypeptide(L)'
;MCAERSEAYQHSLEEIQKSEEILNFKSESMTNFIIKTHRKDTVYARPHLFILNKGLNSGKPQKTPFTNSFVVIFQNEEDYENVFWITYSLWQSKFWHRNLCGSVIPFLRKIDFVKEFSAKAEEMLQDFEQHKKNVEALRLLELKENQFRQNINLINDLRRVILYRYCKK
;
A
#
# COMPACT_ATOMS: atom_id res chain seq x y z
N MET A 1 16.10 -23.23 43.85
CA MET A 1 14.61 -23.13 43.71
C MET A 1 14.03 -21.72 43.80
N CYS A 2 14.48 -20.81 44.68
CA CYS A 2 13.96 -19.41 44.70
C CYS A 2 14.53 -18.53 43.59
N ALA A 3 15.80 -18.68 43.19
CA ALA A 3 16.45 -17.89 42.17
C ALA A 3 15.88 -18.16 40.74
N GLU A 4 15.64 -19.38 40.40
CA GLU A 4 15.10 -19.79 39.10
C GLU A 4 13.67 -19.29 38.83
N ARG A 5 12.85 -19.19 39.91
CA ARG A 5 11.51 -18.57 39.81
C ARG A 5 11.59 -17.05 39.60
N SER A 6 12.61 -16.41 40.13
CA SER A 6 12.81 -14.96 40.01
C SER A 6 13.25 -14.63 38.53
N GLU A 7 14.14 -15.42 37.95
CA GLU A 7 14.61 -15.22 36.57
C GLU A 7 13.50 -15.50 35.56
N ALA A 8 12.72 -16.54 35.72
CA ALA A 8 11.58 -16.84 34.89
C ALA A 8 10.49 -15.74 34.94
N TYR A 9 10.31 -15.14 36.11
CA TYR A 9 9.37 -14.02 36.30
C TYR A 9 9.88 -12.73 35.64
N GLN A 10 11.18 -12.45 35.74
CA GLN A 10 11.82 -11.29 35.10
C GLN A 10 11.75 -11.42 33.56
N HIS A 11 12.06 -12.60 33.03
CA HIS A 11 11.96 -12.86 31.59
C HIS A 11 10.52 -12.67 31.03
N SER A 12 9.50 -13.12 31.77
CA SER A 12 8.11 -12.91 31.40
C SER A 12 7.68 -11.44 31.47
N LEU A 13 8.22 -10.66 32.39
CA LEU A 13 7.98 -9.20 32.46
C LEU A 13 8.64 -8.46 31.31
N GLU A 14 9.84 -8.84 30.89
CA GLU A 14 10.53 -8.27 29.74
C GLU A 14 9.79 -8.57 28.42
N GLU A 15 9.26 -9.79 28.28
CA GLU A 15 8.43 -10.15 27.12
C GLU A 15 7.11 -9.36 27.08
N ILE A 16 6.46 -9.15 28.24
CA ILE A 16 5.25 -8.34 28.35
C ILE A 16 5.56 -6.87 28.04
N GLN A 17 6.62 -6.30 28.59
CA GLN A 17 7.04 -4.93 28.30
C GLN A 17 7.38 -4.74 26.82
N LYS A 18 8.12 -5.68 26.24
CA LYS A 18 8.46 -5.66 24.80
C LYS A 18 7.22 -5.77 23.90
N SER A 19 6.23 -6.58 24.32
CA SER A 19 4.95 -6.67 23.59
C SER A 19 4.10 -5.40 23.75
N GLU A 20 4.12 -4.74 24.90
CA GLU A 20 3.46 -3.46 25.14
C GLU A 20 4.14 -2.31 24.39
N GLU A 21 5.47 -2.28 24.33
CA GLU A 21 6.21 -1.31 23.50
C GLU A 21 5.94 -1.49 22.01
N ILE A 22 5.88 -2.74 21.52
CA ILE A 22 5.50 -3.06 20.16
C ILE A 22 4.04 -2.66 19.89
N LEU A 23 3.13 -2.87 20.83
CA LEU A 23 1.72 -2.49 20.72
C LEU A 23 1.53 -0.96 20.71
N ASN A 24 2.25 -0.25 21.59
CA ASN A 24 2.25 1.20 21.65
C ASN A 24 2.90 1.82 20.39
N PHE A 25 4.01 1.26 19.90
CA PHE A 25 4.63 1.66 18.64
C PHE A 25 3.68 1.43 17.45
N LYS A 26 2.92 0.32 17.44
CA LYS A 26 1.89 0.04 16.44
C LYS A 26 0.74 1.06 16.50
N SER A 27 0.30 1.43 17.69
CA SER A 27 -0.80 2.39 17.90
C SER A 27 -0.40 3.82 17.52
N GLU A 28 0.83 4.24 17.80
CA GLU A 28 1.32 5.59 17.46
C GLU A 28 1.64 5.76 15.98
N SER A 29 2.11 4.71 15.28
CA SER A 29 2.50 4.80 13.87
C SER A 29 1.30 4.92 12.92
N MET A 30 0.14 4.39 13.30
CA MET A 30 -1.02 4.28 12.41
C MET A 30 -1.96 5.49 12.41
N THR A 31 -1.88 6.37 13.38
CA THR A 31 -2.78 7.54 13.48
C THR A 31 -2.22 8.81 12.85
N ASN A 32 -0.98 8.78 12.35
CA ASN A 32 -0.24 9.98 11.97
C ASN A 32 -0.08 10.21 10.45
N PHE A 33 -1.08 9.87 9.65
CA PHE A 33 -1.13 10.32 8.26
C PHE A 33 -2.19 11.42 8.05
N ILE A 34 -1.91 12.34 7.14
CA ILE A 34 -2.82 13.43 6.80
C ILE A 34 -3.31 13.20 5.36
N ILE A 35 -4.64 13.15 5.16
CA ILE A 35 -5.24 13.01 3.83
C ILE A 35 -5.78 14.36 3.36
N LYS A 36 -5.27 14.84 2.22
CA LYS A 36 -5.71 16.07 1.56
C LYS A 36 -6.08 15.80 0.11
N THR A 37 -6.89 16.69 -0.48
CA THR A 37 -7.03 16.72 -1.93
C THR A 37 -5.77 17.32 -2.53
N HIS A 38 -5.17 16.63 -3.50
CA HIS A 38 -3.99 17.16 -4.20
C HIS A 38 -4.38 18.40 -5.02
N ARG A 39 -3.55 19.42 -4.96
CA ARG A 39 -3.63 20.61 -5.82
C ARG A 39 -2.44 20.61 -6.77
N LYS A 40 -2.71 20.92 -8.03
CA LYS A 40 -1.67 21.05 -9.06
C LYS A 40 -0.53 21.95 -8.55
N ASP A 41 0.69 21.62 -8.90
CA ASP A 41 1.92 22.35 -8.57
C ASP A 41 2.26 22.42 -7.05
N THR A 42 1.57 21.64 -6.21
CA THR A 42 1.93 21.53 -4.79
C THR A 42 3.07 20.53 -4.61
N VAL A 43 4.16 20.97 -3.99
CA VAL A 43 5.30 20.14 -3.60
C VAL A 43 5.12 19.69 -2.15
N TYR A 44 5.37 18.43 -1.87
CA TYR A 44 5.28 17.85 -0.54
C TYR A 44 6.67 17.43 -0.07
N ALA A 45 7.12 17.99 1.05
CA ALA A 45 8.46 17.73 1.60
C ALA A 45 8.56 16.40 2.38
N ARG A 46 7.42 15.86 2.84
CA ARG A 46 7.36 14.61 3.60
C ARG A 46 7.06 13.44 2.68
N PRO A 47 7.34 12.19 3.09
CA PRO A 47 6.90 11.00 2.38
C PRO A 47 5.40 11.09 2.11
N HIS A 48 4.99 10.80 0.89
CA HIS A 48 3.59 10.95 0.48
C HIS A 48 3.21 9.99 -0.63
N LEU A 49 1.92 9.68 -0.71
CA LEU A 49 1.32 8.80 -1.69
C LEU A 49 0.11 9.46 -2.33
N PHE A 50 0.00 9.39 -3.64
CA PHE A 50 -1.19 9.86 -4.35
C PHE A 50 -2.18 8.73 -4.55
N ILE A 51 -3.48 9.04 -4.38
CA ILE A 51 -4.58 8.09 -4.55
C ILE A 51 -5.53 8.66 -5.59
N LEU A 52 -5.71 7.97 -6.70
CA LEU A 52 -6.68 8.41 -7.71
C LEU A 52 -8.09 8.50 -7.11
N ASN A 53 -8.79 9.60 -7.39
CA ASN A 53 -10.14 9.79 -6.87
C ASN A 53 -11.21 9.89 -7.96
N LYS A 54 -10.84 9.76 -9.24
CA LYS A 54 -11.76 9.88 -10.36
C LYS A 54 -11.53 8.80 -11.41
N GLY A 55 -12.61 8.25 -11.96
CA GLY A 55 -12.61 7.15 -12.91
C GLY A 55 -12.75 5.79 -12.24
N LEU A 56 -12.81 4.72 -13.04
CA LEU A 56 -12.93 3.33 -12.57
C LEU A 56 -11.73 2.84 -11.75
N ASN A 57 -10.58 3.53 -11.87
CA ASN A 57 -9.38 3.26 -11.10
C ASN A 57 -9.30 4.09 -9.79
N SER A 58 -10.39 4.69 -9.36
CA SER A 58 -10.44 5.39 -8.07
C SER A 58 -10.00 4.47 -6.93
N GLY A 59 -9.18 5.00 -6.04
CA GLY A 59 -8.52 4.23 -4.97
C GLY A 59 -7.14 3.69 -5.32
N LYS A 60 -6.69 3.80 -6.60
CA LYS A 60 -5.37 3.32 -7.01
C LYS A 60 -4.25 4.17 -6.42
N PRO A 61 -3.26 3.56 -5.71
CA PRO A 61 -2.08 4.27 -5.25
C PRO A 61 -1.14 4.58 -6.41
N GLN A 62 -0.51 5.75 -6.37
CA GLN A 62 0.48 6.21 -7.36
C GLN A 62 1.60 6.99 -6.69
N LYS A 63 2.83 6.84 -7.21
CA LYS A 63 4.01 7.59 -6.76
C LYS A 63 4.07 8.99 -7.37
N THR A 64 3.48 9.17 -8.55
CA THR A 64 3.48 10.44 -9.28
C THR A 64 2.16 11.18 -9.09
N PRO A 65 2.18 12.51 -9.02
CA PRO A 65 0.97 13.30 -8.87
C PRO A 65 0.06 13.18 -10.10
N PHE A 66 -1.24 13.17 -9.84
CA PHE A 66 -2.27 13.23 -10.87
C PHE A 66 -3.33 14.25 -10.48
N THR A 67 -3.88 14.97 -11.45
CA THR A 67 -4.79 16.11 -11.21
C THR A 67 -5.98 15.75 -10.32
N ASN A 68 -6.53 14.54 -10.48
CA ASN A 68 -7.67 14.05 -9.71
C ASN A 68 -7.19 12.99 -8.72
N SER A 69 -6.56 13.45 -7.62
CA SER A 69 -6.07 12.56 -6.57
C SER A 69 -6.23 13.16 -5.18
N PHE A 70 -6.27 12.27 -4.20
CA PHE A 70 -5.93 12.60 -2.82
C PHE A 70 -4.42 12.45 -2.64
N VAL A 71 -3.88 13.11 -1.64
CA VAL A 71 -2.52 12.88 -1.16
C VAL A 71 -2.58 12.44 0.29
N VAL A 72 -1.91 11.34 0.60
CA VAL A 72 -1.68 10.84 1.95
C VAL A 72 -0.25 11.21 2.31
N ILE A 73 -0.06 11.95 3.38
CA ILE A 73 1.24 12.46 3.83
C ILE A 73 1.60 11.75 5.13
N PHE A 74 2.79 11.18 5.19
CA PHE A 74 3.32 10.41 6.31
C PHE A 74 4.38 11.17 7.09
N GLN A 75 4.70 10.69 8.28
CA GLN A 75 5.82 11.22 9.06
C GLN A 75 7.14 10.52 8.71
N ASN A 76 7.11 9.23 8.38
CA ASN A 76 8.28 8.42 8.06
C ASN A 76 8.05 7.55 6.80
N GLU A 77 9.13 6.98 6.26
CA GLU A 77 9.10 6.13 5.05
C GLU A 77 8.50 4.74 5.31
N GLU A 78 8.56 4.24 6.52
CA GLU A 78 8.03 2.93 6.87
C GLU A 78 6.50 2.89 6.75
N ASP A 79 5.84 3.95 7.21
CA ASP A 79 4.39 4.12 7.09
C ASP A 79 3.96 4.21 5.62
N TYR A 80 4.78 4.85 4.77
CA TYR A 80 4.51 4.93 3.33
C TYR A 80 4.31 3.55 2.72
N GLU A 81 5.20 2.61 3.02
CA GLU A 81 5.15 1.29 2.39
C GLU A 81 3.97 0.45 2.87
N ASN A 82 3.73 0.43 4.17
CA ASN A 82 2.58 -0.27 4.75
C ASN A 82 1.26 0.27 4.15
N VAL A 83 1.10 1.57 4.10
CA VAL A 83 -0.09 2.22 3.55
C VAL A 83 -0.19 2.02 2.04
N PHE A 84 0.92 2.03 1.30
CA PHE A 84 0.92 1.70 -0.13
C PHE A 84 0.30 0.33 -0.37
N TRP A 85 0.75 -0.70 0.32
CA TRP A 85 0.26 -2.06 0.12
C TRP A 85 -1.18 -2.26 0.58
N ILE A 86 -1.59 -1.62 1.68
CA ILE A 86 -2.99 -1.61 2.11
C ILE A 86 -3.86 -0.98 1.00
N THR A 87 -3.49 0.20 0.53
CA THR A 87 -4.24 0.92 -0.52
C THR A 87 -4.28 0.13 -1.83
N TYR A 88 -3.15 -0.48 -2.21
CA TYR A 88 -3.04 -1.32 -3.40
C TYR A 88 -3.96 -2.54 -3.30
N SER A 89 -3.97 -3.22 -2.17
CA SER A 89 -4.83 -4.38 -1.92
C SER A 89 -6.32 -4.02 -1.98
N LEU A 90 -6.71 -2.90 -1.37
CA LEU A 90 -8.08 -2.41 -1.42
C LEU A 90 -8.50 -2.02 -2.85
N TRP A 91 -7.59 -1.45 -3.64
CA TRP A 91 -7.88 -1.13 -5.04
C TRP A 91 -7.98 -2.39 -5.89
N GLN A 92 -7.06 -3.33 -5.80
CA GLN A 92 -7.06 -4.58 -6.56
C GLN A 92 -8.29 -5.45 -6.26
N SER A 93 -8.74 -5.47 -5.00
CA SER A 93 -9.97 -6.18 -4.60
C SER A 93 -11.25 -5.44 -5.01
N LYS A 94 -11.15 -4.32 -5.71
CA LYS A 94 -12.28 -3.46 -6.10
C LYS A 94 -13.12 -2.97 -4.92
N PHE A 95 -12.51 -2.90 -3.74
CA PHE A 95 -13.18 -2.46 -2.51
C PHE A 95 -13.90 -1.12 -2.68
N TRP A 96 -13.30 -0.17 -3.40
CA TRP A 96 -13.83 1.17 -3.59
C TRP A 96 -15.04 1.26 -4.51
N HIS A 97 -15.33 0.23 -5.32
CA HIS A 97 -16.42 0.27 -6.30
C HIS A 97 -17.78 0.53 -5.65
N ARG A 98 -18.00 0.07 -4.43
CA ARG A 98 -19.24 0.31 -3.66
C ARG A 98 -19.42 1.77 -3.19
N ASN A 99 -18.33 2.54 -3.12
CA ASN A 99 -18.29 3.91 -2.65
C ASN A 99 -18.21 4.93 -3.81
N LEU A 100 -18.19 4.47 -5.06
CA LEU A 100 -18.11 5.34 -6.21
C LEU A 100 -19.43 6.07 -6.43
N CYS A 101 -19.34 7.37 -6.64
CA CYS A 101 -20.44 8.26 -6.98
C CYS A 101 -20.32 8.74 -8.43
N GLY A 102 -21.43 9.20 -9.01
CA GLY A 102 -21.47 9.75 -10.37
C GLY A 102 -21.77 8.71 -11.44
N SER A 103 -22.68 9.07 -12.36
CA SER A 103 -23.20 8.16 -13.40
C SER A 103 -22.35 8.13 -14.67
N VAL A 104 -21.69 9.23 -15.02
CA VAL A 104 -20.90 9.37 -16.26
C VAL A 104 -19.41 9.08 -15.98
N ILE A 105 -18.85 9.76 -15.01
CA ILE A 105 -17.48 9.52 -14.57
C ILE A 105 -17.53 9.23 -13.08
N PRO A 106 -17.32 7.99 -12.66
CA PRO A 106 -17.32 7.64 -11.25
C PRO A 106 -16.20 8.37 -10.51
N PHE A 107 -16.45 8.74 -9.27
CA PHE A 107 -15.46 9.36 -8.39
C PHE A 107 -15.64 8.91 -6.95
N LEU A 108 -14.54 8.95 -6.20
CA LEU A 108 -14.50 8.64 -4.79
C LEU A 108 -14.48 9.94 -3.98
N ARG A 109 -15.44 10.14 -3.08
CA ARG A 109 -15.44 11.31 -2.21
C ARG A 109 -14.37 11.18 -1.13
N LYS A 110 -13.73 12.31 -0.79
CA LYS A 110 -12.71 12.34 0.25
C LYS A 110 -13.22 11.81 1.59
N ILE A 111 -14.43 12.18 1.98
CA ILE A 111 -15.00 11.77 3.27
C ILE A 111 -15.19 10.25 3.34
N ASP A 112 -15.66 9.62 2.25
CA ASP A 112 -15.85 8.18 2.18
C ASP A 112 -14.49 7.47 2.18
N PHE A 113 -13.52 8.01 1.43
CA PHE A 113 -12.16 7.48 1.41
C PHE A 113 -11.53 7.49 2.80
N VAL A 114 -11.55 8.65 3.49
CA VAL A 114 -10.96 8.78 4.83
C VAL A 114 -11.60 7.81 5.80
N LYS A 115 -12.92 7.75 5.85
CA LYS A 115 -13.67 6.89 6.78
C LYS A 115 -13.36 5.41 6.56
N GLU A 116 -13.53 4.93 5.34
CA GLU A 116 -13.37 3.51 5.02
C GLU A 116 -11.90 3.08 5.05
N PHE A 117 -11.00 3.96 4.60
CA PHE A 117 -9.57 3.67 4.61
C PHE A 117 -9.04 3.55 6.04
N SER A 118 -9.38 4.50 6.93
CA SER A 118 -8.92 4.44 8.33
C SER A 118 -9.41 3.17 9.02
N ALA A 119 -10.69 2.81 8.84
CA ALA A 119 -11.24 1.58 9.42
C ALA A 119 -10.55 0.33 8.89
N LYS A 120 -10.28 0.26 7.58
CA LYS A 120 -9.62 -0.91 6.97
C LYS A 120 -8.12 -0.97 7.27
N ALA A 121 -7.46 0.17 7.35
CA ALA A 121 -6.06 0.23 7.75
C ALA A 121 -5.89 -0.28 9.20
N GLU A 122 -6.76 0.17 10.11
CA GLU A 122 -6.76 -0.29 11.50
C GLU A 122 -7.02 -1.81 11.59
N GLU A 123 -8.03 -2.33 10.89
CA GLU A 123 -8.33 -3.76 10.83
C GLU A 123 -7.15 -4.59 10.32
N MET A 124 -6.51 -4.16 9.21
CA MET A 124 -5.41 -4.91 8.59
C MET A 124 -4.12 -4.88 9.41
N LEU A 125 -3.97 -3.93 10.29
CA LEU A 125 -2.78 -3.78 11.13
C LEU A 125 -2.96 -4.31 12.55
N GLN A 126 -4.15 -4.79 12.91
CA GLN A 126 -4.34 -5.57 14.15
C GLN A 126 -3.44 -6.81 14.18
N ASP A 127 -3.21 -7.45 13.01
CA ASP A 127 -2.21 -8.52 12.87
C ASP A 127 -1.04 -8.02 11.99
N PHE A 128 -0.16 -7.23 12.59
CA PHE A 128 0.97 -6.62 11.90
C PHE A 128 1.95 -7.64 11.33
N GLU A 129 2.19 -8.74 12.02
CA GLU A 129 3.07 -9.80 11.55
C GLU A 129 2.53 -10.48 10.29
N GLN A 130 1.23 -10.75 10.26
CA GLN A 130 0.59 -11.29 9.06
C GLN A 130 0.57 -10.26 7.92
N HIS A 131 0.31 -8.98 8.25
CA HIS A 131 0.40 -7.90 7.27
C HIS A 131 1.79 -7.82 6.64
N LYS A 132 2.85 -7.86 7.44
CA LYS A 132 4.25 -7.85 6.98
C LYS A 132 4.55 -9.02 6.04
N LYS A 133 4.14 -10.23 6.38
CA LYS A 133 4.28 -11.41 5.50
C LYS A 133 3.53 -11.24 4.18
N ASN A 134 2.32 -10.68 4.22
CA ASN A 134 1.53 -10.41 3.02
C ASN A 134 2.21 -9.36 2.12
N VAL A 135 2.76 -8.30 2.68
CA VAL A 135 3.51 -7.26 1.96
C VAL A 135 4.72 -7.87 1.25
N GLU A 136 5.48 -8.71 1.95
CA GLU A 136 6.65 -9.39 1.40
C GLU A 136 6.29 -10.33 0.24
N ALA A 137 5.20 -11.09 0.39
CA ALA A 137 4.67 -11.95 -0.67
C ALA A 137 4.21 -11.14 -1.89
N LEU A 138 3.49 -10.03 -1.69
CA LEU A 138 3.03 -9.15 -2.78
C LEU A 138 4.20 -8.52 -3.54
N ARG A 139 5.25 -8.08 -2.86
CA ARG A 139 6.49 -7.57 -3.48
C ARG A 139 7.14 -8.62 -4.38
N LEU A 140 7.25 -9.86 -3.87
CA LEU A 140 7.82 -10.95 -4.65
C LEU A 140 7.00 -11.28 -5.89
N LEU A 141 5.67 -11.27 -5.77
CA LEU A 141 4.76 -11.48 -6.90
C LEU A 141 4.88 -10.36 -7.94
N GLU A 142 4.95 -9.10 -7.53
CA GLU A 142 5.15 -7.97 -8.45
C GLU A 142 6.50 -8.06 -9.19
N LEU A 143 7.56 -8.44 -8.48
CA LEU A 143 8.87 -8.68 -9.09
C LEU A 143 8.80 -9.77 -10.16
N LYS A 144 8.12 -10.89 -9.86
CA LYS A 144 7.93 -11.99 -10.80
C LYS A 144 7.07 -11.59 -12.00
N GLU A 145 5.99 -10.86 -11.78
CA GLU A 145 5.16 -10.34 -12.85
C GLU A 145 5.96 -9.45 -13.81
N ASN A 146 6.79 -8.56 -13.29
CA ASN A 146 7.66 -7.71 -14.10
C ASN A 146 8.67 -8.53 -14.92
N GLN A 147 9.26 -9.59 -14.33
CA GLN A 147 10.14 -10.50 -15.07
C GLN A 147 9.40 -11.21 -16.22
N PHE A 148 8.19 -11.71 -15.99
CA PHE A 148 7.40 -12.33 -17.03
C PHE A 148 7.01 -11.36 -18.13
N ARG A 149 6.65 -10.12 -17.80
CA ARG A 149 6.37 -9.07 -18.79
C ARG A 149 7.59 -8.78 -19.67
N GLN A 150 8.78 -8.69 -19.08
CA GLN A 150 10.03 -8.52 -19.84
C GLN A 150 10.28 -9.71 -20.78
N ASN A 151 10.10 -10.95 -20.31
CA ASN A 151 10.26 -12.14 -21.14
C ASN A 151 9.25 -12.16 -22.32
N ILE A 152 8.00 -11.78 -22.08
CA ILE A 152 6.99 -11.67 -23.15
C ILE A 152 7.43 -10.64 -24.19
N ASN A 153 7.95 -9.49 -23.78
CA ASN A 153 8.45 -8.47 -24.69
C ASN A 153 9.62 -9.00 -25.53
N LEU A 154 10.59 -9.69 -24.92
CA LEU A 154 11.70 -10.33 -25.64
C LEU A 154 11.22 -11.37 -26.66
N ILE A 155 10.24 -12.19 -26.30
CA ILE A 155 9.64 -13.17 -27.23
C ILE A 155 8.98 -12.46 -28.42
N ASN A 156 8.26 -11.36 -28.16
CA ASN A 156 7.62 -10.58 -29.21
C ASN A 156 8.65 -9.92 -30.14
N ASP A 157 9.76 -9.44 -29.60
CA ASP A 157 10.84 -8.84 -30.40
C ASP A 157 11.54 -9.90 -31.25
N LEU A 158 11.84 -11.07 -30.71
CA LEU A 158 12.37 -12.20 -31.48
C LEU A 158 11.42 -12.63 -32.59
N ARG A 159 10.13 -12.75 -32.30
CA ARG A 159 9.09 -13.05 -33.29
C ARG A 159 9.10 -12.02 -34.41
N ARG A 160 9.19 -10.74 -34.07
CA ARG A 160 9.24 -9.64 -35.06
C ARG A 160 10.47 -9.74 -35.95
N VAL A 161 11.64 -10.03 -35.39
CA VAL A 161 12.89 -10.23 -36.16
C VAL A 161 12.77 -11.39 -37.16
N ILE A 162 12.18 -12.52 -36.70
CA ILE A 162 12.00 -13.69 -37.56
C ILE A 162 11.02 -13.35 -38.70
N LEU A 163 9.88 -12.76 -38.38
CA LEU A 163 8.86 -12.39 -39.39
C LEU A 163 9.39 -11.37 -40.40
N TYR A 164 10.24 -10.44 -39.96
CA TYR A 164 10.85 -9.45 -40.87
C TYR A 164 11.71 -10.08 -41.99
N ARG A 165 12.30 -11.27 -41.73
CA ARG A 165 13.09 -12.01 -42.75
C ARG A 165 12.20 -12.44 -43.93
N TYR A 166 10.92 -12.72 -43.72
CA TYR A 166 9.97 -13.09 -44.77
C TYR A 166 9.44 -11.88 -45.53
N CYS A 167 9.59 -10.67 -45.02
CA CYS A 167 9.15 -9.43 -45.65
C CYS A 167 10.25 -8.77 -46.49
N LYS A 168 11.52 -9.19 -46.36
CA LYS A 168 12.62 -8.73 -47.24
C LYS A 168 12.53 -9.44 -48.58
N LYS A 169 12.22 -8.65 -49.64
CA LYS A 169 12.44 -9.03 -51.04
C LYS A 169 13.91 -8.89 -51.38
#